data_2c8f1aedf13d7704bf39f779ede2afc7
#
_entry.id   2c8f1aedf13d7704bf39f779ede2afc7
#
_cell.length_a   1.000
_cell.length_b   1.000
_cell.length_c   1.000
_cell.angle_alpha   90.00
_cell.angle_beta   90.00
_cell.angle_gamma   90.00
#
_symmetry.space_group_name_H-M   'P 1'
#
loop_
_entity.id
_entity.type
_entity.pdbx_description
1 polymer ?
#
loop_
_entity_poly.entity_id
_entity_poly.type
_entity_poly.pdbx_seq_one_letter_code
_entity_poly.pdbx_strand_id
1 'polypeptide(L)'
;MRIGEIANRSGVTVDTVRFYERLGVLPSPEREPSGYRDYAPETVERIQLTRELQAIGFTLNEVIDALAAHDAGGATCESERWRLDAVLERVDAKLAELDALRGRIVEAREACAGGRCRFTSLTTPS
;
A
#
# COMPACT_ATOMS: atom_id res chain seq x y z
N MET A 1 -21.76 -13.52 -7.38
CA MET A 1 -20.53 -14.18 -7.87
C MET A 1 -19.90 -15.01 -6.77
N ARG A 2 -19.33 -16.12 -7.10
CA ARG A 2 -18.58 -16.94 -6.15
C ARG A 2 -17.16 -16.40 -5.99
N ILE A 3 -16.51 -16.78 -4.89
CA ILE A 3 -15.19 -16.25 -4.54
C ILE A 3 -14.13 -16.49 -5.63
N GLY A 4 -14.16 -17.65 -6.28
CA GLY A 4 -13.22 -17.97 -7.36
C GLY A 4 -13.35 -17.03 -8.56
N GLU A 5 -14.56 -16.65 -8.90
CA GLU A 5 -14.83 -15.70 -9.97
C GLU A 5 -14.38 -14.29 -9.60
N ILE A 6 -14.65 -13.88 -8.36
CA ILE A 6 -14.17 -12.60 -7.83
C ILE A 6 -12.64 -12.52 -7.89
N ALA A 7 -11.97 -13.55 -7.41
CA ALA A 7 -10.51 -13.63 -7.43
C ALA A 7 -9.96 -13.53 -8.85
N ASN A 8 -10.53 -14.29 -9.77
CA ASN A 8 -10.10 -14.31 -11.17
C ASN A 8 -10.27 -12.94 -11.84
N ARG A 9 -11.42 -12.30 -11.67
CA ARG A 9 -11.71 -11.00 -12.28
C ARG A 9 -10.89 -9.87 -11.66
N SER A 10 -10.56 -9.99 -10.38
CA SER A 10 -9.78 -8.97 -9.67
C SER A 10 -8.28 -9.16 -9.84
N GLY A 11 -7.83 -10.28 -10.37
CA GLY A 11 -6.42 -10.59 -10.53
C GLY A 11 -5.71 -10.90 -9.22
N VAL A 12 -6.44 -11.42 -8.23
CA VAL A 12 -5.90 -11.80 -6.92
C VAL A 12 -6.23 -13.26 -6.62
N THR A 13 -5.66 -13.80 -5.56
CA THR A 13 -5.97 -15.16 -5.12
C THR A 13 -7.24 -15.18 -4.27
N VAL A 14 -7.83 -16.37 -4.14
CA VAL A 14 -8.97 -16.58 -3.24
C VAL A 14 -8.61 -16.22 -1.81
N ASP A 15 -7.39 -16.55 -1.37
CA ASP A 15 -6.92 -16.21 -0.03
C ASP A 15 -6.84 -14.69 0.18
N THR A 16 -6.47 -13.94 -0.84
CA THR A 16 -6.45 -12.47 -0.79
C THR A 16 -7.87 -11.91 -0.64
N VAL A 17 -8.85 -12.46 -1.36
CA VAL A 17 -10.26 -12.06 -1.23
C VAL A 17 -10.74 -12.29 0.21
N ARG A 18 -10.45 -13.46 0.77
CA ARG A 18 -10.80 -13.80 2.16
C ARG A 18 -10.12 -12.87 3.16
N PHE A 19 -8.87 -12.54 2.91
CA PHE A 19 -8.10 -11.61 3.74
C PHE A 19 -8.74 -10.23 3.76
N TYR A 20 -9.10 -9.69 2.61
CA TYR A 20 -9.78 -8.41 2.51
C TYR A 20 -11.15 -8.42 3.18
N GLU A 21 -11.88 -9.52 3.05
CA GLU A 21 -13.16 -9.68 3.73
C GLU A 21 -12.99 -9.63 5.26
N ARG A 22 -12.01 -10.34 5.80
CA ARG A 22 -11.72 -10.35 7.24
C ARG A 22 -11.32 -8.98 7.77
N LEU A 23 -10.62 -8.20 6.97
CA LEU A 23 -10.17 -6.86 7.36
C LEU A 23 -11.25 -5.78 7.24
N GLY A 24 -12.39 -6.11 6.66
CA GLY A 24 -13.46 -5.15 6.47
C GLY A 24 -13.32 -4.29 5.22
N VAL A 25 -12.38 -4.60 4.33
CA VAL A 25 -12.23 -3.94 3.03
C VAL A 25 -13.44 -4.24 2.14
N LEU A 26 -13.93 -5.47 2.23
CA LEU A 26 -15.09 -5.93 1.47
C LEU A 26 -16.29 -6.09 2.39
N PRO A 27 -17.50 -5.79 1.92
CA PRO A 27 -18.69 -6.12 2.68
C PRO A 27 -18.82 -7.64 2.78
N SER A 28 -19.44 -8.10 3.87
CA SER A 28 -19.68 -9.52 4.04
C SER A 28 -20.62 -10.02 2.94
N PRO A 29 -20.28 -11.13 2.27
CA PRO A 29 -21.14 -11.66 1.22
C PRO A 29 -22.41 -12.26 1.81
N GLU A 30 -23.47 -12.24 1.03
CA GLU A 30 -24.68 -12.99 1.36
C GLU A 30 -24.41 -14.48 1.15
N ARG A 31 -25.07 -15.31 1.97
CA ARG A 31 -24.97 -16.76 1.81
C ARG A 31 -26.18 -17.27 1.06
N GLU A 32 -25.95 -18.12 0.07
CA GLU A 32 -26.99 -18.86 -0.60
C GLU A 32 -27.59 -19.91 0.36
N PRO A 33 -28.81 -20.41 0.08
CA PRO A 33 -29.40 -21.49 0.87
C PRO A 33 -28.53 -22.74 0.98
N SER A 34 -27.65 -22.96 -0.02
CA SER A 34 -26.68 -24.06 -0.03
C SER A 34 -25.48 -23.83 0.90
N GLY A 35 -25.36 -22.63 1.52
CA GLY A 35 -24.24 -22.27 2.38
C GLY A 35 -23.07 -21.62 1.65
N TYR A 36 -23.08 -21.53 0.33
CA TYR A 36 -22.06 -20.84 -0.43
C TYR A 36 -22.20 -19.32 -0.30
N ARG A 37 -21.06 -18.63 -0.31
CA ARG A 37 -21.02 -17.17 -0.26
C ARG A 37 -21.29 -16.58 -1.64
N ASP A 38 -22.17 -15.61 -1.69
CA ASP A 38 -22.49 -14.88 -2.91
C ASP A 38 -21.98 -13.45 -2.78
N TYR A 39 -20.99 -13.11 -3.59
CA TYR A 39 -20.38 -11.78 -3.59
C TYR A 39 -21.04 -10.89 -4.63
N ALA A 40 -21.29 -9.63 -4.26
CA ALA A 40 -21.81 -8.65 -5.20
C ALA A 40 -20.76 -8.34 -6.29
N PRO A 41 -21.20 -8.04 -7.54
CA PRO A 41 -20.27 -7.70 -8.62
C PRO A 41 -19.36 -6.50 -8.30
N GLU A 42 -19.84 -5.55 -7.50
CA GLU A 42 -19.11 -4.37 -7.05
C GLU A 42 -17.87 -4.73 -6.21
N THR A 43 -17.81 -5.95 -5.70
CA THR A 43 -16.66 -6.47 -4.96
C THR A 43 -15.39 -6.44 -5.82
N VAL A 44 -15.50 -6.73 -7.11
CA VAL A 44 -14.36 -6.69 -8.04
C VAL A 44 -13.77 -5.28 -8.12
N GLU A 45 -14.63 -4.29 -8.33
CA GLU A 45 -14.20 -2.87 -8.39
C GLU A 45 -13.56 -2.42 -7.10
N ARG A 46 -14.10 -2.87 -5.98
CA ARG A 46 -13.60 -2.53 -4.64
C ARG A 46 -12.20 -3.12 -4.39
N ILE A 47 -11.96 -4.34 -4.82
CA ILE A 47 -10.63 -4.97 -4.76
C ILE A 47 -9.65 -4.21 -5.66
N GLN A 48 -10.07 -3.89 -6.87
CA GLN A 48 -9.22 -3.16 -7.82
C GLN A 48 -8.83 -1.80 -7.27
N LEU A 49 -9.76 -1.06 -6.71
CA LEU A 49 -9.50 0.24 -6.09
C LEU A 49 -8.54 0.10 -4.90
N THR A 50 -8.73 -0.93 -4.06
CA THR A 50 -7.85 -1.20 -2.93
C THR A 50 -6.40 -1.39 -3.41
N ARG A 51 -6.21 -2.18 -4.46
CA ARG A 51 -4.88 -2.42 -5.03
C ARG A 51 -4.28 -1.16 -5.64
N GLU A 52 -5.07 -0.36 -6.33
CA GLU A 52 -4.63 0.92 -6.90
C GLU A 52 -4.16 1.88 -5.80
N LEU A 53 -4.92 2.00 -4.73
CA LEU A 53 -4.55 2.88 -3.60
C LEU A 53 -3.27 2.38 -2.91
N GLN A 54 -3.14 1.07 -2.71
CA GLN A 54 -1.92 0.50 -2.14
C GLN A 54 -0.70 0.76 -3.05
N ALA A 55 -0.90 0.69 -4.35
CA ALA A 55 0.17 0.92 -5.32
C ALA A 55 0.71 2.36 -5.28
N ILE A 56 -0.11 3.32 -4.90
CA ILE A 56 0.34 4.72 -4.74
C ILE A 56 0.75 5.07 -3.31
N GLY A 57 0.83 4.06 -2.43
CA GLY A 57 1.42 4.25 -1.12
C GLY A 57 0.46 4.25 0.06
N PHE A 58 -0.83 4.01 -0.14
CA PHE A 58 -1.78 3.85 0.96
C PHE A 58 -1.48 2.57 1.73
N THR A 59 -1.52 2.66 3.05
CA THR A 59 -1.55 1.46 3.89
C THR A 59 -2.95 0.85 3.81
N LEU A 60 -3.06 -0.42 4.18
CA LEU A 60 -4.37 -1.09 4.16
C LEU A 60 -5.36 -0.43 5.12
N ASN A 61 -4.90 0.04 6.29
CA ASN A 61 -5.75 0.78 7.23
C ASN A 61 -6.25 2.10 6.62
N GLU A 62 -5.41 2.78 5.87
CA GLU A 62 -5.80 4.00 5.15
C GLU A 62 -6.85 3.71 4.07
N VAL A 63 -6.72 2.58 3.39
CA VAL A 63 -7.72 2.13 2.41
C VAL A 63 -9.05 1.86 3.09
N ILE A 64 -9.04 1.12 4.21
CA ILE A 64 -10.25 0.81 4.98
C ILE A 64 -10.98 2.09 5.40
N ASP A 65 -10.22 3.07 5.90
CA ASP A 65 -10.76 4.35 6.33
C ASP A 65 -11.38 5.13 5.16
N ALA A 66 -10.71 5.15 4.02
CA ALA A 66 -11.21 5.81 2.81
C ALA A 66 -12.50 5.15 2.29
N LEU A 67 -12.54 3.81 2.30
CA LEU A 67 -13.72 3.07 1.87
C LEU A 67 -14.89 3.28 2.83
N ALA A 68 -14.62 3.36 4.12
CA ALA A 68 -15.65 3.65 5.12
C ALA A 68 -16.27 5.04 4.89
N ALA A 69 -15.45 6.03 4.56
CA ALA A 69 -15.93 7.37 4.22
C ALA A 69 -16.80 7.36 2.96
N HIS A 70 -16.39 6.60 1.96
CA HIS A 70 -17.17 6.41 0.73
C HIS A 70 -18.53 5.75 1.03
N ASP A 71 -18.53 4.70 1.83
CA ASP A 71 -19.74 3.94 2.19
C ASP A 71 -20.71 4.78 3.02
N ALA A 72 -20.21 5.72 3.80
CA ALA A 72 -21.05 6.64 4.59
C ALA A 72 -21.79 7.65 3.72
N GLY A 73 -21.38 7.83 2.48
CA GLY A 73 -21.94 8.80 1.55
C GLY A 73 -21.32 10.19 1.71
N GLY A 74 -21.43 10.98 0.65
CA GLY A 74 -20.96 12.36 0.66
C GLY A 74 -19.46 12.55 0.45
N ALA A 75 -18.68 11.48 0.23
CA ALA A 75 -17.27 11.60 -0.09
C ALA A 75 -17.08 12.22 -1.48
N THR A 76 -16.23 13.23 -1.57
CA THR A 76 -15.87 13.91 -2.82
C THR A 76 -14.36 13.96 -2.94
N CYS A 77 -13.86 14.28 -4.13
CA CYS A 77 -12.42 14.51 -4.32
C CYS A 77 -11.92 15.61 -3.38
N GLU A 78 -12.70 16.66 -3.19
CA GLU A 78 -12.35 17.75 -2.30
C GLU A 78 -12.30 17.33 -0.83
N SER A 79 -13.31 16.61 -0.35
CA SER A 79 -13.38 16.17 1.04
C SER A 79 -12.34 15.12 1.39
N GLU A 80 -11.82 14.39 0.41
CA GLU A 80 -10.90 13.27 0.60
C GLU A 80 -9.47 13.57 0.14
N ARG A 81 -9.22 14.76 -0.38
CA ARG A 81 -7.89 15.17 -0.85
C ARG A 81 -6.82 15.07 0.23
N TRP A 82 -7.19 15.33 1.48
CA TRP A 82 -6.26 15.27 2.60
C TRP A 82 -5.56 13.91 2.73
N ARG A 83 -6.22 12.83 2.26
CA ARG A 83 -5.63 11.48 2.29
C ARG A 83 -4.44 11.39 1.34
N LEU A 84 -4.59 11.98 0.16
CA LEU A 84 -3.47 12.04 -0.81
C LEU A 84 -2.35 12.93 -0.31
N ASP A 85 -2.69 14.06 0.31
CA ASP A 85 -1.71 14.96 0.89
C ASP A 85 -0.91 14.27 2.00
N ALA A 86 -1.55 13.45 2.83
CA ALA A 86 -0.88 12.68 3.87
C ALA A 86 0.11 11.66 3.29
N VAL A 87 -0.27 11.01 2.22
CA VAL A 87 0.62 10.05 1.51
C VAL A 87 1.80 10.81 0.88
N LEU A 88 1.55 11.96 0.27
CA LEU A 88 2.61 12.80 -0.31
C LEU A 88 3.62 13.23 0.76
N GLU A 89 3.17 13.67 1.93
CA GLU A 89 4.06 14.03 3.02
C GLU A 89 4.97 12.86 3.42
N ARG A 90 4.42 11.67 3.48
CA ARG A 90 5.18 10.46 3.81
C ARG A 90 6.22 10.14 2.73
N VAL A 91 5.83 10.27 1.46
CA VAL A 91 6.75 10.06 0.33
C VAL A 91 7.85 11.12 0.34
N ASP A 92 7.51 12.37 0.55
CA ASP A 92 8.48 13.48 0.59
C ASP A 92 9.48 13.28 1.73
N ALA A 93 9.03 12.81 2.90
CA ALA A 93 9.90 12.49 4.01
C ALA A 93 10.89 11.38 3.64
N LYS A 94 10.43 10.33 2.96
CA LYS A 94 11.30 9.24 2.49
C LYS A 94 12.30 9.71 1.44
N LEU A 95 11.88 10.58 0.54
CA LEU A 95 12.79 11.18 -0.44
C LEU A 95 13.90 11.98 0.24
N ALA A 96 13.55 12.77 1.27
CA ALA A 96 14.53 13.51 2.05
C ALA A 96 15.51 12.58 2.76
N GLU A 97 15.03 11.49 3.35
CA GLU A 97 15.87 10.48 4.01
C GLU A 97 16.83 9.83 3.02
N LEU A 98 16.33 9.46 1.84
CA LEU A 98 17.15 8.86 0.79
C LEU A 98 18.19 9.85 0.26
N ASP A 99 17.82 11.09 0.09
CA ASP A 99 18.73 12.15 -0.35
C ASP A 99 19.87 12.34 0.66
N ALA A 100 19.54 12.40 1.94
CA ALA A 100 20.53 12.49 3.01
C ALA A 100 21.47 11.29 3.03
N LEU A 101 20.91 10.08 2.86
CA LEU A 101 21.69 8.85 2.78
C LEU A 101 22.64 8.87 1.57
N ARG A 102 22.13 9.32 0.43
CA ARG A 102 22.93 9.44 -0.79
C ARG A 102 24.11 10.38 -0.57
N GLY A 103 23.88 11.51 0.09
CA GLY A 103 24.94 12.48 0.41
C GLY A 103 26.04 11.85 1.26
N ARG A 104 25.67 11.06 2.26
CA ARG A 104 26.61 10.36 3.12
C ARG A 104 27.44 9.33 2.34
N ILE A 105 26.82 8.62 1.43
CA ILE A 105 27.51 7.63 0.57
C ILE A 105 28.49 8.35 -0.37
N VAL A 106 28.07 9.46 -0.97
CA VAL A 106 28.94 10.25 -1.85
C VAL A 106 30.16 10.79 -1.09
N GLU A 107 29.95 11.29 0.11
CA GLU A 107 31.05 11.76 0.98
C GLU A 107 32.02 10.63 1.31
N ALA A 108 31.50 9.46 1.66
CA ALA A 108 32.33 8.28 1.94
C ALA A 108 33.15 7.86 0.72
N ARG A 109 32.54 7.89 -0.46
CA ARG A 109 33.22 7.56 -1.72
C ARG A 109 34.33 8.55 -2.03
N GLU A 110 34.08 9.83 -1.84
CA GLU A 110 35.08 10.89 -2.06
C GLU A 110 36.23 10.79 -1.05
N ALA A 111 35.93 10.45 0.19
CA ALA A 111 36.94 10.20 1.20
C ALA A 111 37.84 9.01 0.82
N CYS A 112 37.24 7.95 0.24
CA CYS A 112 38.02 6.82 -0.28
C CYS A 112 38.97 7.25 -1.41
N ALA A 113 38.47 8.07 -2.34
CA ALA A 113 39.28 8.59 -3.44
C ALA A 113 40.42 9.47 -2.95
N GLY A 114 40.23 10.17 -1.83
CA GLY A 114 41.24 11.01 -1.20
C GLY A 114 42.17 10.28 -0.23
N GLY A 115 42.03 8.97 -0.10
CA GLY A 115 42.86 8.17 0.82
C GLY A 115 42.45 8.25 2.29
N ARG A 116 41.25 8.78 2.57
CA ARG A 116 40.75 8.98 3.94
C ARG A 116 39.57 8.07 4.26
N CYS A 117 39.50 6.92 3.61
CA CYS A 117 38.39 6.01 3.79
C CYS A 117 38.38 5.38 5.18
N ARG A 118 37.29 5.54 5.91
CA ARG A 118 37.11 4.93 7.24
C ARG A 118 37.08 3.41 7.19
N PHE A 119 36.57 2.87 6.10
CA PHE A 119 36.49 1.41 5.94
C PHE A 119 37.86 0.77 5.82
N THR A 120 38.80 1.46 5.20
CA THR A 120 40.16 0.99 5.09
C THR A 120 40.84 0.87 6.46
N SER A 121 40.58 1.83 7.34
CA SER A 121 41.16 1.80 8.69
C SER A 121 40.58 0.70 9.57
N LEU A 122 39.37 0.25 9.25
CA LEU A 122 38.70 -0.86 9.95
C LEU A 122 39.15 -2.22 9.44
N THR A 123 39.52 -2.29 8.17
CA THR A 123 39.89 -3.56 7.51
C THR A 123 41.36 -3.81 7.45
N THR A 124 42.19 -2.78 7.62
CA THR A 124 43.64 -2.92 7.54
C THR A 124 44.21 -3.13 8.95
N PRO A 125 44.75 -4.32 9.27
CA PRO A 125 45.50 -4.47 10.49
C PRO A 125 46.78 -3.67 10.33
N SER A 126 46.94 -2.71 11.13
CA SER A 126 48.15 -1.87 11.13
C SER A 126 49.31 -2.57 11.78
#